data_35559a993f45edb4c8508da56ec04b0e
#
_entry.id   35559a993f45edb4c8508da56ec04b0e
#
_cell.length_a   1.000
_cell.length_b   1.000
_cell.length_c   1.000
_cell.angle_alpha   90.00
_cell.angle_beta   90.00
_cell.angle_gamma   90.00
#
_symmetry.space_group_name_H-M   'P 1'
#
loop_
_entity.id
_entity.type
_entity.pdbx_description
1 polymer ?
#
loop_
_entity_poly.entity_id
_entity_poly.type
_entity_poly.pdbx_seq_one_letter_code
_entity_poly.pdbx_strand_id
1 'polypeptide(L)'
;MRHLALLSLLVTASAYAADAPNAAREKAWKADIFPMLENSCAGCHGKDPAKKAKGGYNIMTLESAAKGGKENGDGITWGNAAKSTLYKFSELGATNRDDEMAMPPKKAKSEPLTKDQLAKLKAFIEAK
;
A
#
# COMPACT_ATOMS: atom_id res chain seq x y z
N MET A 1 -44.57 50.63 11.21
CA MET A 1 -43.12 50.48 10.90
C MET A 1 -42.73 49.04 11.18
N ARG A 2 -42.52 48.26 10.11
CA ARG A 2 -42.22 46.79 10.21
C ARG A 2 -40.75 46.61 9.93
N HIS A 3 -39.95 46.26 10.92
CA HIS A 3 -38.53 45.93 10.75
C HIS A 3 -38.41 44.50 10.23
N LEU A 4 -38.00 44.36 8.98
CA LEU A 4 -37.52 43.09 8.42
C LEU A 4 -36.08 42.86 8.91
N ALA A 5 -35.88 41.84 9.76
CA ALA A 5 -34.55 41.35 10.07
C ALA A 5 -34.11 40.35 8.98
N LEU A 6 -33.13 40.73 8.20
CA LEU A 6 -32.45 39.82 7.27
C LEU A 6 -31.51 38.89 8.08
N LEU A 7 -31.86 37.63 8.15
CA LEU A 7 -30.99 36.59 8.69
C LEU A 7 -30.00 36.11 7.60
N SER A 8 -28.77 36.62 7.69
CA SER A 8 -27.71 36.14 6.80
C SER A 8 -27.24 34.75 7.26
N LEU A 9 -27.57 33.75 6.46
CA LEU A 9 -27.03 32.37 6.64
C LEU A 9 -25.56 32.36 6.14
N LEU A 10 -24.61 32.33 7.06
CA LEU A 10 -23.20 32.02 6.74
C LEU A 10 -23.10 30.52 6.48
N VAL A 11 -23.04 30.13 5.21
CA VAL A 11 -22.66 28.79 4.81
C VAL A 11 -21.13 28.69 4.91
N THR A 12 -20.64 28.12 5.98
CA THR A 12 -19.22 27.74 6.09
C THR A 12 -18.98 26.51 5.22
N ALA A 13 -18.39 26.71 4.06
CA ALA A 13 -17.87 25.62 3.25
C ALA A 13 -16.68 24.98 3.98
N SER A 14 -16.91 23.85 4.64
CA SER A 14 -15.84 22.97 5.11
C SER A 14 -15.15 22.40 3.87
N ALA A 15 -14.03 22.98 3.48
CA ALA A 15 -13.13 22.37 2.52
C ALA A 15 -12.58 21.08 3.14
N TYR A 16 -13.02 19.94 2.65
CA TYR A 16 -12.43 18.66 3.00
C TYR A 16 -11.00 18.62 2.46
N ALA A 17 -10.02 18.79 3.32
CA ALA A 17 -8.62 18.56 3.02
C ALA A 17 -8.36 17.04 2.96
N ALA A 18 -8.87 16.38 1.92
CA ALA A 18 -8.75 14.93 1.74
C ALA A 18 -7.40 14.51 1.12
N ASP A 19 -6.57 15.46 0.64
CA ASP A 19 -5.41 15.11 -0.19
C ASP A 19 -4.05 15.08 0.53
N ALA A 20 -3.91 15.71 1.69
CA ALA A 20 -2.61 15.81 2.34
C ALA A 20 -2.05 14.46 2.85
N PRO A 21 -2.83 13.53 3.44
CA PRO A 21 -2.32 12.22 3.85
C PRO A 21 -1.87 11.35 2.66
N ASN A 22 -2.53 11.48 1.52
CA ASN A 22 -2.23 10.70 0.32
C ASN A 22 -0.91 11.17 -0.34
N ALA A 23 -0.67 12.47 -0.45
CA ALA A 23 0.57 13.02 -1.02
C ALA A 23 1.81 12.63 -0.20
N ALA A 24 1.73 12.63 1.14
CA ALA A 24 2.81 12.20 2.00
C ALA A 24 3.11 10.70 1.85
N ARG A 25 2.09 9.86 1.75
CA ARG A 25 2.22 8.42 1.50
C ARG A 25 2.80 8.13 0.12
N GLU A 26 2.38 8.83 -0.91
CA GLU A 26 2.95 8.72 -2.27
C GLU A 26 4.44 9.07 -2.28
N LYS A 27 4.84 10.13 -1.60
CA LYS A 27 6.24 10.51 -1.47
C LYS A 27 7.05 9.44 -0.76
N ALA A 28 6.58 8.96 0.39
CA ALA A 28 7.24 7.91 1.16
C ALA A 28 7.30 6.57 0.39
N TRP A 29 6.22 6.23 -0.33
CA TRP A 29 6.21 5.06 -1.20
C TRP A 29 7.33 5.10 -2.23
N LYS A 30 7.43 6.19 -2.99
CA LYS A 30 8.42 6.34 -4.06
C LYS A 30 9.85 6.40 -3.54
N ALA A 31 10.06 7.09 -2.42
CA ALA A 31 11.40 7.31 -1.88
C ALA A 31 11.94 6.12 -1.08
N ASP A 32 11.09 5.47 -0.28
CA ASP A 32 11.54 4.54 0.75
C ASP A 32 11.01 3.12 0.60
N ILE A 33 9.75 2.95 0.16
CA ILE A 33 9.09 1.66 0.16
C ILE A 33 9.27 0.93 -1.16
N PHE A 34 8.92 1.56 -2.28
CA PHE A 34 8.99 0.92 -3.59
C PHE A 34 10.41 0.42 -3.93
N PRO A 35 11.51 1.16 -3.69
CA PRO A 35 12.85 0.68 -4.01
C PRO A 35 13.23 -0.65 -3.34
N MET A 36 12.77 -0.90 -2.11
CA MET A 36 13.02 -2.19 -1.45
C MET A 36 12.11 -3.30 -1.97
N LEU A 37 10.88 -2.98 -2.38
CA LEU A 37 9.95 -3.95 -2.96
C LEU A 37 10.30 -4.29 -4.42
N GLU A 38 10.91 -3.37 -5.17
CA GLU A 38 11.24 -3.56 -6.57
C GLU A 38 12.11 -4.79 -6.77
N ASN A 39 13.14 -4.95 -5.96
CA ASN A 39 14.08 -6.09 -6.09
C ASN A 39 13.45 -7.42 -5.69
N SER A 40 12.59 -7.43 -4.68
CA SER A 40 12.00 -8.67 -4.15
C SER A 40 10.73 -9.09 -4.89
N CYS A 41 9.95 -8.14 -5.41
CA CYS A 41 8.56 -8.38 -5.80
C CYS A 41 8.24 -7.99 -7.24
N ALA A 42 8.81 -6.90 -7.79
CA ALA A 42 8.36 -6.31 -9.04
C ALA A 42 8.53 -7.23 -10.26
N GLY A 43 9.54 -8.10 -10.26
CA GLY A 43 9.78 -9.04 -11.36
C GLY A 43 8.59 -9.94 -11.70
N CYS A 44 7.75 -10.25 -10.70
CA CYS A 44 6.51 -11.01 -10.88
C CYS A 44 5.26 -10.12 -10.78
N HIS A 45 5.38 -8.95 -10.15
CA HIS A 45 4.25 -8.09 -9.77
C HIS A 45 4.26 -6.74 -10.48
N GLY A 46 4.54 -6.73 -11.80
CA GLY A 46 4.23 -5.59 -12.65
C GLY A 46 5.38 -4.90 -13.35
N LYS A 47 6.66 -5.29 -13.15
CA LYS A 47 7.82 -4.65 -13.79
C LYS A 47 7.80 -4.76 -15.32
N ASP A 48 7.33 -5.88 -15.84
CA ASP A 48 7.21 -6.10 -17.28
C ASP A 48 5.78 -5.78 -17.74
N PRO A 49 5.54 -4.65 -18.43
CA PRO A 49 4.20 -4.26 -18.87
C PRO A 49 3.61 -5.20 -19.93
N ALA A 50 4.45 -6.00 -20.62
CA ALA A 50 4.00 -6.99 -21.59
C ALA A 50 3.43 -8.25 -20.92
N LYS A 51 3.66 -8.44 -19.62
CA LYS A 51 3.22 -9.61 -18.88
C LYS A 51 2.18 -9.21 -17.82
N LYS A 52 1.16 -10.06 -17.68
CA LYS A 52 0.21 -9.90 -16.57
C LYS A 52 0.93 -10.13 -15.23
N ALA A 53 0.74 -9.21 -14.30
CA ALA A 53 1.22 -9.38 -12.93
C ALA A 53 0.60 -10.65 -12.31
N LYS A 54 1.42 -11.46 -11.65
CA LYS A 54 0.97 -12.71 -11.01
C LYS A 54 -0.11 -12.41 -9.95
N GLY A 55 -1.16 -13.22 -9.94
CA GLY A 55 -2.32 -13.01 -9.08
C GLY A 55 -3.10 -11.71 -9.37
N GLY A 56 -2.80 -11.03 -10.49
CA GLY A 56 -3.36 -9.72 -10.80
C GLY A 56 -2.88 -8.62 -9.84
N TYR A 57 -1.86 -8.89 -9.03
CA TYR A 57 -1.31 -7.95 -8.07
C TYR A 57 -0.15 -7.14 -8.69
N ASN A 58 -0.34 -5.85 -8.82
CA ASN A 58 0.65 -4.92 -9.36
C ASN A 58 1.12 -3.96 -8.29
N ILE A 59 2.44 -3.89 -8.07
CA ILE A 59 3.05 -3.05 -7.03
C ILE A 59 3.74 -1.80 -7.59
N MET A 60 3.61 -1.51 -8.86
CA MET A 60 4.34 -0.40 -9.51
C MET A 60 3.85 0.98 -9.06
N THR A 61 2.65 1.08 -8.53
CA THR A 61 2.10 2.31 -7.94
C THR A 61 1.56 2.02 -6.55
N LEU A 62 1.52 3.04 -5.68
CA LEU A 62 0.91 2.91 -4.36
C LEU A 62 -0.56 2.52 -4.46
N GLU A 63 -1.30 3.11 -5.39
CA GLU A 63 -2.72 2.81 -5.60
C GLU A 63 -2.93 1.32 -5.93
N SER A 64 -2.20 0.78 -6.91
CA SER A 64 -2.32 -0.62 -7.29
C SER A 64 -1.82 -1.57 -6.19
N ALA A 65 -0.75 -1.20 -5.49
CA ALA A 65 -0.24 -1.97 -4.36
C ALA A 65 -1.23 -2.00 -3.19
N ALA A 66 -1.90 -0.89 -2.90
CA ALA A 66 -2.90 -0.81 -1.84
C ALA A 66 -4.17 -1.60 -2.19
N LYS A 67 -4.60 -1.56 -3.45
CA LYS A 67 -5.77 -2.30 -3.93
C LYS A 67 -5.65 -3.81 -3.75
N GLY A 68 -4.46 -4.37 -3.93
CA GLY A 68 -4.25 -5.80 -3.85
C GLY A 68 -4.49 -6.56 -5.15
N GLY A 69 -4.41 -7.88 -5.07
CA GLY A 69 -4.66 -8.81 -6.17
C GLY A 69 -6.12 -9.26 -6.27
N LYS A 70 -6.34 -10.34 -7.04
CA LYS A 70 -7.71 -10.81 -7.33
C LYS A 70 -8.34 -11.61 -6.19
N GLU A 71 -7.55 -12.29 -5.38
CA GLU A 71 -8.06 -13.34 -4.49
C GLU A 71 -7.85 -13.04 -3.00
N ASN A 72 -6.85 -12.26 -2.63
CA ASN A 72 -6.40 -12.18 -1.24
C ASN A 72 -6.81 -10.88 -0.52
N GLY A 73 -7.69 -10.09 -1.12
CA GLY A 73 -8.16 -8.82 -0.55
C GLY A 73 -7.14 -7.68 -0.71
N ASP A 74 -7.26 -6.68 0.14
CA ASP A 74 -6.47 -5.47 0.05
C ASP A 74 -4.98 -5.73 0.25
N GLY A 75 -4.16 -5.14 -0.62
CA GLY A 75 -2.71 -5.16 -0.50
C GLY A 75 -2.26 -4.38 0.74
N ILE A 76 -2.87 -3.22 0.97
CA ILE A 76 -2.65 -2.40 2.16
C ILE A 76 -3.98 -2.06 2.83
N THR A 77 -4.17 -2.53 4.04
CA THR A 77 -5.20 -2.04 4.95
C THR A 77 -4.54 -1.01 5.86
N TRP A 78 -4.80 0.28 5.62
CA TRP A 78 -4.15 1.36 6.34
C TRP A 78 -4.41 1.29 7.85
N GLY A 79 -3.34 1.49 8.62
CA GLY A 79 -3.35 1.37 10.07
C GLY A 79 -3.27 -0.07 10.58
N ASN A 80 -3.22 -1.08 9.69
CA ASN A 80 -3.20 -2.48 10.09
C ASN A 80 -2.34 -3.37 9.18
N ALA A 81 -1.06 -3.51 9.52
CA ALA A 81 -0.14 -4.36 8.77
C ALA A 81 -0.57 -5.84 8.79
N ALA A 82 -1.11 -6.32 9.90
CA ALA A 82 -1.56 -7.72 10.03
C ALA A 82 -2.73 -8.09 9.10
N LYS A 83 -3.52 -7.10 8.65
CA LYS A 83 -4.58 -7.28 7.65
C LYS A 83 -4.12 -6.96 6.22
N SER A 84 -2.94 -6.39 6.04
CA SER A 84 -2.38 -6.04 4.74
C SER A 84 -1.71 -7.25 4.11
N THR A 85 -2.20 -7.71 2.94
CA THR A 85 -1.63 -8.90 2.28
C THR A 85 -0.19 -8.67 1.84
N LEU A 86 0.16 -7.45 1.44
CA LEU A 86 1.53 -7.07 1.12
C LEU A 86 2.49 -7.35 2.29
N TYR A 87 2.12 -6.97 3.51
CA TYR A 87 2.95 -7.22 4.69
C TYR A 87 2.97 -8.70 5.08
N LYS A 88 1.79 -9.32 5.21
CA LYS A 88 1.66 -10.73 5.64
C LYS A 88 2.47 -11.68 4.78
N PHE A 89 2.34 -11.58 3.47
CA PHE A 89 3.02 -12.51 2.56
C PHE A 89 4.52 -12.22 2.47
N SER A 90 4.93 -10.94 2.59
CA SER A 90 6.34 -10.59 2.71
C SER A 90 6.97 -11.11 4.01
N GLU A 91 6.25 -11.06 5.13
CA GLU A 91 6.68 -11.62 6.41
C GLU A 91 6.84 -13.15 6.33
N LEU A 92 5.87 -13.85 5.72
CA LEU A 92 5.99 -15.28 5.43
C LEU A 92 7.20 -15.59 4.55
N GLY A 93 7.45 -14.79 3.51
CA GLY A 93 8.63 -14.92 2.67
C GLY A 93 9.95 -14.84 3.44
N ALA A 94 10.00 -14.06 4.50
CA ALA A 94 11.18 -13.90 5.33
C ALA A 94 11.30 -14.95 6.47
N THR A 95 10.17 -15.50 6.95
CA THR A 95 10.12 -16.35 8.14
C THR A 95 9.81 -17.81 7.85
N ASN A 96 9.01 -18.08 6.83
CA ASN A 96 8.55 -19.42 6.45
C ASN A 96 8.31 -19.53 4.94
N ARG A 97 9.39 -19.65 4.15
CA ARG A 97 9.29 -19.74 2.68
C ARG A 97 8.65 -21.03 2.15
N ASP A 98 8.37 -21.99 3.01
CA ASP A 98 7.64 -23.22 2.65
C ASP A 98 6.12 -23.01 2.63
N ASP A 99 5.63 -21.91 3.21
CA ASP A 99 4.23 -21.51 3.13
C ASP A 99 3.85 -21.14 1.69
N GLU A 100 2.70 -21.60 1.22
CA GLU A 100 2.21 -21.35 -0.14
C GLU A 100 1.93 -19.86 -0.42
N MET A 101 1.66 -19.09 0.63
CA MET A 101 1.44 -17.64 0.56
C MET A 101 2.72 -16.82 0.74
N ALA A 102 3.85 -17.46 1.00
CA ALA A 102 5.14 -16.77 1.17
C ALA A 102 5.55 -16.02 -0.10
N MET A 103 5.92 -14.73 0.05
CA MET A 103 6.38 -13.90 -1.05
C MET A 103 7.72 -13.23 -0.71
N PRO A 104 8.72 -13.36 -1.58
CA PRO A 104 8.76 -14.20 -2.76
C PRO A 104 8.73 -15.70 -2.40
N PRO A 105 8.12 -16.53 -3.25
CA PRO A 105 8.06 -17.98 -2.99
C PRO A 105 9.47 -18.61 -3.03
N LYS A 106 9.64 -19.75 -2.37
CA LYS A 106 10.94 -20.44 -2.25
C LYS A 106 11.66 -20.67 -3.59
N LYS A 107 10.90 -20.95 -4.65
CA LYS A 107 11.43 -21.17 -6.00
C LYS A 107 11.80 -19.89 -6.76
N ALA A 108 11.46 -18.71 -6.25
CA ALA A 108 11.84 -17.45 -6.88
C ALA A 108 13.34 -17.17 -6.70
N LYS A 109 13.93 -16.52 -7.69
CA LYS A 109 15.34 -16.09 -7.62
C LYS A 109 15.55 -14.86 -6.75
N SER A 110 14.47 -14.10 -6.50
CA SER A 110 14.51 -12.90 -5.67
C SER A 110 14.57 -13.26 -4.18
N GLU A 111 15.28 -12.41 -3.43
CA GLU A 111 15.41 -12.57 -1.99
C GLU A 111 14.21 -11.95 -1.26
N PRO A 112 13.82 -12.53 -0.11
CA PRO A 112 12.82 -11.94 0.78
C PRO A 112 13.25 -10.57 1.31
N LEU A 113 12.28 -9.80 1.80
CA LEU A 113 12.58 -8.59 2.56
C LEU A 113 13.36 -8.95 3.84
N THR A 114 14.34 -8.13 4.17
CA THR A 114 15.06 -8.25 5.46
C THR A 114 14.14 -7.84 6.62
N LYS A 115 14.55 -8.18 7.84
CA LYS A 115 13.82 -7.79 9.06
C LYS A 115 13.62 -6.27 9.15
N ASP A 116 14.65 -5.50 8.79
CA ASP A 116 14.59 -4.03 8.82
C ASP A 116 13.65 -3.48 7.74
N GLN A 117 13.66 -4.09 6.55
CA GLN A 117 12.73 -3.73 5.48
C GLN A 117 11.28 -4.05 5.85
N LEU A 118 11.03 -5.18 6.49
CA LEU A 118 9.70 -5.54 7.01
C LEU A 118 9.24 -4.56 8.09
N ALA A 119 10.12 -4.16 9.01
CA ALA A 119 9.81 -3.15 10.02
C ALA A 119 9.45 -1.80 9.39
N LYS A 120 10.20 -1.38 8.36
CA LYS A 120 9.92 -0.16 7.59
C LYS A 120 8.58 -0.25 6.86
N LEU A 121 8.28 -1.37 6.21
CA LEU A 121 6.99 -1.59 5.55
C LEU A 121 5.83 -1.54 6.54
N LYS A 122 5.99 -2.20 7.69
CA LYS A 122 5.00 -2.17 8.78
C LYS A 122 4.73 -0.75 9.25
N ALA A 123 5.79 0.01 9.56
CA ALA A 123 5.67 1.39 10.00
C ALA A 123 4.97 2.28 8.96
N PHE A 124 5.27 2.09 7.68
CA PHE A 124 4.61 2.81 6.58
C PHE A 124 3.10 2.53 6.52
N ILE A 125 2.69 1.27 6.66
CA ILE A 125 1.28 0.87 6.64
C ILE A 125 0.54 1.41 7.87
N GLU A 126 1.17 1.40 9.05
CA GLU A 126 0.57 1.78 10.33
C GLU A 126 0.65 3.29 10.63
N ALA A 127 1.35 4.07 9.79
CA ALA A 127 1.40 5.53 9.93
C ALA A 127 0.01 6.16 9.78
N LYS A 128 -0.34 7.05 10.72
CA LYS A 128 -1.61 7.80 10.77
C LYS A 128 -1.56 9.03 9.89
#